data_83485567d906bddeae7bbeac4cd2c288
#
_entry.id   83485567d906bddeae7bbeac4cd2c288
#
_cell.length_a   1.000
_cell.length_b   1.000
_cell.length_c   1.000
_cell.angle_alpha   90.00
_cell.angle_beta   90.00
_cell.angle_gamma   90.00
#
_symmetry.space_group_name_H-M   'P 1'
#
loop_
_entity.id
_entity.type
_entity.pdbx_description
1 polymer ?
#
loop_
_entity_poly.entity_id
_entity_poly.type
_entity_poly.pdbx_seq_one_letter_code
_entity_poly.pdbx_strand_id
1 'polypeptide(L)'
;MSISLRKMTSKEYDEFFEWSRNNHIRELIKDTNMSLEDALKQTEAEEQEMLPNGINTENNSLMVIENTANNRNIGFVWYLYEETDGVQQVFLCDFVIDESERRKGYATEALSEMERNATEFGCKESILFVAKENEPAQNLYAKSGYVFLREMDYGMYLKKKL
;
A
#
# COMPACT_ATOMS: atom_id res chain seq x y z
N MET A 1 -4.44 -21.21 -2.46
CA MET A 1 -3.73 -19.99 -2.00
C MET A 1 -3.68 -19.96 -0.49
N SER A 2 -2.55 -19.51 0.05
CA SER A 2 -2.32 -19.43 1.50
C SER A 2 -2.96 -18.21 2.14
N ILE A 3 -3.28 -17.18 1.35
CA ILE A 3 -3.84 -15.92 1.84
C ILE A 3 -5.08 -15.51 1.06
N SER A 4 -5.87 -14.65 1.68
CA SER A 4 -6.97 -13.94 1.02
C SER A 4 -6.92 -12.47 1.43
N LEU A 5 -7.51 -11.61 0.60
CA LEU A 5 -7.72 -10.21 0.92
C LEU A 5 -9.17 -10.00 1.32
N ARG A 6 -9.38 -9.41 2.47
CA ARG A 6 -10.69 -9.14 3.04
C ARG A 6 -10.80 -7.65 3.38
N LYS A 7 -11.94 -7.03 3.13
CA LYS A 7 -12.15 -5.63 3.50
C LYS A 7 -11.98 -5.46 5.02
N MET A 8 -11.32 -4.38 5.43
CA MET A 8 -11.17 -4.02 6.84
C MET A 8 -12.52 -3.78 7.50
N THR A 9 -12.64 -4.16 8.76
CA THR A 9 -13.71 -3.65 9.63
C THR A 9 -13.37 -2.21 10.04
N SER A 10 -14.35 -1.48 10.59
CA SER A 10 -14.11 -0.12 11.09
C SER A 10 -13.02 -0.07 12.15
N LYS A 11 -12.99 -1.07 13.03
CA LYS A 11 -11.96 -1.18 14.07
C LYS A 11 -10.57 -1.40 13.48
N GLU A 12 -10.45 -2.29 12.51
CA GLU A 12 -9.19 -2.57 11.82
C GLU A 12 -8.69 -1.36 11.05
N TYR A 13 -9.61 -0.61 10.44
CA TYR A 13 -9.29 0.65 9.76
C TYR A 13 -8.69 1.67 10.74
N ASP A 14 -9.30 1.85 11.89
CA ASP A 14 -8.81 2.79 12.91
C ASP A 14 -7.42 2.39 13.41
N GLU A 15 -7.20 1.11 13.68
CA GLU A 15 -5.89 0.57 14.10
C GLU A 15 -4.83 0.74 13.02
N PHE A 16 -5.17 0.44 11.77
CA PHE A 16 -4.27 0.61 10.62
C PHE A 16 -3.86 2.07 10.45
N PHE A 17 -4.83 3.00 10.50
CA PHE A 17 -4.55 4.41 10.31
C PHE A 17 -3.75 5.02 11.45
N GLU A 18 -3.95 4.60 12.68
CA GLU A 18 -3.13 5.01 13.79
C GLU A 18 -1.66 4.61 13.55
N TRP A 19 -1.44 3.36 13.15
CA TRP A 19 -0.11 2.86 12.83
C TRP A 19 0.50 3.59 11.62
N SER A 20 -0.23 3.70 10.53
CA SER A 20 0.22 4.33 9.28
C SER A 20 0.53 5.81 9.48
N ARG A 21 -0.33 6.52 10.20
CA ARG A 21 -0.15 7.95 10.53
C ARG A 21 1.12 8.17 11.34
N ASN A 22 1.32 7.39 12.40
CA ASN A 22 2.49 7.51 13.24
C ASN A 22 3.78 7.23 12.46
N ASN A 23 3.76 6.23 11.60
CA ASN A 23 4.90 5.89 10.76
C ASN A 23 5.22 7.01 9.75
N HIS A 24 4.20 7.54 9.10
CA HIS A 24 4.34 8.63 8.13
C HIS A 24 4.87 9.92 8.77
N ILE A 25 4.38 10.26 9.97
CA ILE A 25 4.87 11.41 10.74
C ILE A 25 6.36 11.27 11.05
N ARG A 26 6.80 10.10 11.47
CA ARG A 26 8.22 9.85 11.74
C ARG A 26 9.08 10.01 10.48
N GLU A 27 8.60 9.52 9.35
CA GLU A 27 9.30 9.65 8.08
C GLU A 27 9.39 11.12 7.62
N LEU A 28 8.31 11.87 7.74
CA LEU A 28 8.31 13.30 7.42
C LEU A 28 9.32 14.08 8.25
N ILE A 29 9.35 13.84 9.54
CA ILE A 29 10.30 14.49 10.44
C ILE A 29 11.74 14.12 10.07
N LYS A 30 12.00 12.85 9.82
CA LYS A 30 13.32 12.35 9.44
C LYS A 30 13.80 12.93 8.11
N ASP A 31 12.94 12.93 7.10
CA ASP A 31 13.33 13.26 5.73
C ASP A 31 13.34 14.77 5.44
N THR A 32 12.46 15.53 6.10
CA THR A 32 12.29 16.96 5.83
C THR A 32 12.72 17.87 6.99
N ASN A 33 13.08 17.30 8.13
CA ASN A 33 13.37 18.04 9.35
C ASN A 33 12.22 18.94 9.81
N MET A 34 11.01 18.58 9.47
CA MET A 34 9.78 19.28 9.82
C MET A 34 9.49 19.15 11.33
N SER A 35 8.83 20.13 11.92
CA SER A 35 8.38 20.02 13.30
C SER A 35 7.27 18.98 13.44
N LEU A 36 7.08 18.45 14.65
CA LEU A 36 5.99 17.53 14.94
C LEU A 36 4.62 18.15 14.61
N GLU A 37 4.43 19.41 14.99
CA GLU A 37 3.17 20.14 14.72
C GLU A 37 2.86 20.22 13.23
N ASP A 38 3.87 20.59 12.42
CA ASP A 38 3.72 20.70 10.97
C ASP A 38 3.51 19.33 10.32
N ALA A 39 4.21 18.29 10.79
CA ALA A 39 4.05 16.93 10.30
C ALA A 39 2.64 16.39 10.59
N LEU A 40 2.08 16.68 11.76
CA LEU A 40 0.71 16.32 12.11
C LEU A 40 -0.31 17.00 11.18
N LYS A 41 -0.15 18.31 10.97
CA LYS A 41 -1.05 19.08 10.09
C LYS A 41 -1.01 18.56 8.65
N GLN A 42 0.18 18.32 8.13
CA GLN A 42 0.34 17.81 6.76
C GLN A 42 -0.29 16.43 6.61
N THR A 43 -0.05 15.53 7.57
CA THR A 43 -0.60 14.17 7.55
C THR A 43 -2.12 14.18 7.60
N GLU A 44 -2.73 15.02 8.45
CA GLU A 44 -4.19 15.17 8.50
C GLU A 44 -4.76 15.69 7.19
N ALA A 45 -4.12 16.67 6.57
CA ALA A 45 -4.55 17.23 5.30
C ALA A 45 -4.49 16.18 4.18
N GLU A 46 -3.43 15.39 4.13
CA GLU A 46 -3.27 14.31 3.16
C GLU A 46 -4.33 13.23 3.33
N GLU A 47 -4.62 12.84 4.58
CA GLU A 47 -5.69 11.85 4.87
C GLU A 47 -7.05 12.35 4.39
N GLN A 48 -7.39 13.61 4.65
CA GLN A 48 -8.65 14.20 4.21
C GLN A 48 -8.77 14.26 2.70
N GLU A 49 -7.66 14.50 2.02
CA GLU A 49 -7.62 14.52 0.56
C GLU A 49 -7.76 13.12 -0.04
N MET A 50 -7.02 12.15 0.50
CA MET A 50 -6.99 10.79 -0.05
C MET A 50 -8.20 9.95 0.35
N LEU A 51 -8.67 10.09 1.57
CA LEU A 51 -9.78 9.29 2.11
C LEU A 51 -10.86 10.18 2.74
N PRO A 52 -11.52 11.02 1.93
CA PRO A 52 -12.54 11.95 2.45
C PRO A 52 -13.73 11.24 3.13
N ASN A 53 -14.00 10.00 2.79
CA ASN A 53 -15.06 9.18 3.39
C ASN A 53 -14.50 7.99 4.18
N GLY A 54 -13.25 8.07 4.64
CA GLY A 54 -12.61 7.02 5.43
C GLY A 54 -12.59 5.68 4.70
N ILE A 55 -13.00 4.63 5.38
CA ILE A 55 -13.04 3.27 4.85
C ILE A 55 -13.97 3.12 3.63
N ASN A 56 -14.92 4.03 3.47
CA ASN A 56 -15.91 4.00 2.39
C ASN A 56 -15.55 4.95 1.23
N THR A 57 -14.32 5.43 1.18
CA THR A 57 -13.86 6.27 0.08
C THR A 57 -13.87 5.48 -1.23
N GLU A 58 -14.53 6.06 -2.25
CA GLU A 58 -14.68 5.42 -3.55
C GLU A 58 -13.32 5.09 -4.20
N ASN A 59 -13.27 3.98 -4.93
CA ASN A 59 -12.10 3.48 -5.64
C ASN A 59 -10.90 3.10 -4.75
N ASN A 60 -11.08 3.10 -3.44
CA ASN A 60 -10.05 2.69 -2.49
C ASN A 60 -10.39 1.31 -1.90
N SER A 61 -9.38 0.47 -1.82
CA SER A 61 -9.48 -0.86 -1.21
C SER A 61 -8.55 -0.92 -0.01
N LEU A 62 -9.13 -0.98 1.17
CA LEU A 62 -8.44 -1.06 2.45
C LEU A 62 -8.67 -2.48 2.98
N MET A 63 -7.67 -3.33 2.82
CA MET A 63 -7.83 -4.77 2.96
C MET A 63 -6.93 -5.33 4.06
N VAL A 64 -7.45 -6.34 4.73
CA VAL A 64 -6.67 -7.21 5.61
C VAL A 64 -6.13 -8.37 4.78
N ILE A 65 -4.88 -8.71 5.01
CA ILE A 65 -4.27 -9.92 4.46
C ILE A 65 -4.49 -11.03 5.50
N GLU A 66 -5.25 -12.03 5.13
CA GLU A 66 -5.68 -13.07 6.05
C GLU A 66 -5.10 -14.43 5.63
N ASN A 67 -4.52 -15.14 6.59
CA ASN A 67 -4.07 -16.52 6.37
C ASN A 67 -5.30 -17.43 6.32
N THR A 68 -5.50 -18.10 5.18
CA THR A 68 -6.70 -18.93 4.96
C THR A 68 -6.73 -20.21 5.81
N ALA A 69 -5.60 -20.68 6.30
CA ALA A 69 -5.52 -21.89 7.12
C ALA A 69 -6.09 -21.70 8.53
N ASN A 70 -5.94 -20.50 9.10
CA ASN A 70 -6.32 -20.21 10.49
C ASN A 70 -7.11 -18.92 10.67
N ASN A 71 -7.46 -18.23 9.60
CA ASN A 71 -8.21 -16.98 9.58
C ASN A 71 -7.53 -15.84 10.39
N ARG A 72 -6.21 -15.88 10.53
CA ARG A 72 -5.47 -14.83 11.25
C ARG A 72 -5.12 -13.69 10.30
N ASN A 73 -5.26 -12.47 10.82
CA ASN A 73 -4.73 -11.28 10.16
C ASN A 73 -3.19 -11.32 10.23
N ILE A 74 -2.54 -11.26 9.07
CA ILE A 74 -1.08 -11.28 8.95
C ILE A 74 -0.52 -10.02 8.29
N GLY A 75 -1.37 -9.06 7.99
CA GLY A 75 -0.94 -7.79 7.40
C GLY A 75 -2.08 -7.00 6.80
N PHE A 76 -1.72 -5.91 6.16
CA PHE A 76 -2.66 -4.98 5.53
C PHE A 76 -2.16 -4.58 4.15
N VAL A 77 -3.10 -4.25 3.27
CA VAL A 77 -2.79 -3.63 1.99
C VAL A 77 -3.84 -2.57 1.67
N TRP A 78 -3.37 -1.41 1.23
CA TRP A 78 -4.22 -0.33 0.75
C TRP A 78 -3.82 -0.01 -0.68
N TYR A 79 -4.76 -0.09 -1.60
CA TYR A 79 -4.57 0.28 -2.99
C TYR A 79 -5.79 1.01 -3.51
N LEU A 80 -5.60 1.78 -4.57
CA LEU A 80 -6.70 2.52 -5.19
C LEU A 80 -6.67 2.37 -6.70
N TYR A 81 -7.83 2.53 -7.30
CA TYR A 81 -7.98 2.54 -8.75
C TYR A 81 -8.08 3.98 -9.23
N GLU A 82 -7.34 4.30 -10.28
CA GLU A 82 -7.34 5.63 -10.89
C GLU A 82 -7.17 5.52 -12.38
N GLU A 83 -7.57 6.57 -13.09
CA GLU A 83 -7.38 6.67 -14.53
C GLU A 83 -6.39 7.79 -14.81
N THR A 84 -5.33 7.47 -15.56
CA THR A 84 -4.30 8.43 -15.97
C THR A 84 -4.12 8.32 -17.48
N ASP A 85 -4.32 9.43 -18.18
CA ASP A 85 -4.21 9.50 -19.65
C ASP A 85 -5.05 8.42 -20.38
N GLY A 86 -6.25 8.16 -19.87
CA GLY A 86 -7.16 7.18 -20.46
C GLY A 86 -6.87 5.73 -20.10
N VAL A 87 -5.88 5.48 -19.24
CA VAL A 87 -5.50 4.13 -18.80
C VAL A 87 -5.93 3.92 -17.34
N GLN A 88 -6.71 2.87 -17.09
CA GLN A 88 -7.04 2.45 -15.75
C GLN A 88 -5.83 1.78 -15.11
N GLN A 89 -5.48 2.23 -13.92
CA GLN A 89 -4.34 1.68 -13.17
C GLN A 89 -4.68 1.50 -11.69
N VAL A 90 -3.97 0.58 -11.05
CA VAL A 90 -3.99 0.43 -9.60
C VAL A 90 -2.73 1.08 -9.03
N PHE A 91 -2.90 1.86 -7.97
CA PHE A 91 -1.80 2.43 -7.22
C PHE A 91 -1.74 1.77 -5.84
N LEU A 92 -0.60 1.15 -5.53
CA LEU A 92 -0.37 0.54 -4.23
C LEU A 92 0.10 1.63 -3.26
N CYS A 93 -0.75 1.96 -2.30
CA CYS A 93 -0.49 3.05 -1.35
C CYS A 93 0.30 2.57 -0.13
N ASP A 94 -0.07 1.41 0.43
CA ASP A 94 0.57 0.88 1.63
C ASP A 94 0.45 -0.63 1.68
N PHE A 95 1.50 -1.29 2.16
CA PHE A 95 1.59 -2.74 2.13
C PHE A 95 2.50 -3.21 3.26
N VAL A 96 1.93 -3.99 4.18
CA VAL A 96 2.65 -4.47 5.36
C VAL A 96 2.32 -5.93 5.62
N ILE A 97 3.35 -6.73 5.84
CA ILE A 97 3.23 -8.08 6.39
C ILE A 97 3.80 -8.04 7.81
N ASP A 98 3.11 -8.63 8.76
CA ASP A 98 3.56 -8.74 10.14
C ASP A 98 4.96 -9.37 10.19
N GLU A 99 5.83 -8.83 11.03
CA GLU A 99 7.22 -9.27 11.09
C GLU A 99 7.36 -10.78 11.29
N SER A 100 6.55 -11.37 12.17
CA SER A 100 6.54 -12.81 12.44
C SER A 100 6.11 -13.67 11.26
N GLU A 101 5.47 -13.08 10.27
CA GLU A 101 4.92 -13.77 9.09
C GLU A 101 5.71 -13.51 7.81
N ARG A 102 6.82 -12.79 7.91
CA ARG A 102 7.68 -12.49 6.76
C ARG A 102 8.51 -13.71 6.34
N ARG A 103 9.00 -13.66 5.10
CA ARG A 103 9.84 -14.71 4.47
C ARG A 103 9.13 -16.05 4.30
N LYS A 104 7.80 -16.03 4.24
CA LYS A 104 6.95 -17.20 3.98
C LYS A 104 6.27 -17.15 2.62
N GLY A 105 6.56 -16.12 1.82
CA GLY A 105 5.97 -15.94 0.50
C GLY A 105 4.61 -15.23 0.50
N TYR A 106 4.11 -14.80 1.64
CA TYR A 106 2.79 -14.17 1.75
C TYR A 106 2.72 -12.81 1.06
N ALA A 107 3.81 -12.04 1.07
CA ALA A 107 3.85 -10.75 0.37
C ALA A 107 3.67 -10.93 -1.14
N THR A 108 4.32 -11.91 -1.73
CA THR A 108 4.20 -12.24 -3.15
C THR A 108 2.77 -12.67 -3.49
N GLU A 109 2.16 -13.50 -2.67
CA GLU A 109 0.77 -13.94 -2.86
C GLU A 109 -0.21 -12.78 -2.74
N ALA A 110 -0.04 -11.92 -1.72
CA ALA A 110 -0.92 -10.76 -1.52
C ALA A 110 -0.82 -9.77 -2.68
N LEU A 111 0.39 -9.53 -3.18
CA LEU A 111 0.61 -8.67 -4.34
C LEU A 111 -0.07 -9.24 -5.59
N SER A 112 0.06 -10.54 -5.82
CA SER A 112 -0.61 -11.24 -6.93
C SER A 112 -2.13 -11.15 -6.82
N GLU A 113 -2.68 -11.27 -5.62
CA GLU A 113 -4.12 -11.17 -5.39
C GLU A 113 -4.63 -9.75 -5.64
N MET A 114 -3.89 -8.74 -5.20
CA MET A 114 -4.20 -7.34 -5.54
C MET A 114 -4.20 -7.13 -7.05
N GLU A 115 -3.18 -7.62 -7.74
CA GLU A 115 -3.07 -7.51 -9.21
C GLU A 115 -4.23 -8.20 -9.92
N ARG A 116 -4.65 -9.36 -9.42
CA ARG A 116 -5.81 -10.08 -9.96
C ARG A 116 -7.09 -9.24 -9.80
N ASN A 117 -7.33 -8.70 -8.61
CA ASN A 117 -8.47 -7.83 -8.34
C ASN A 117 -8.47 -6.60 -9.26
N ALA A 118 -7.31 -5.99 -9.43
CA ALA A 118 -7.14 -4.83 -10.29
C ALA A 118 -7.43 -5.18 -11.76
N THR A 119 -6.96 -6.32 -12.24
CA THR A 119 -7.21 -6.80 -13.60
C THR A 119 -8.70 -7.03 -13.81
N GLU A 120 -9.38 -7.63 -12.87
CA GLU A 120 -10.84 -7.86 -12.93
C GLU A 120 -11.62 -6.53 -12.97
N PHE A 121 -11.13 -5.50 -12.26
CA PHE A 121 -11.73 -4.16 -12.31
C PHE A 121 -11.52 -3.48 -13.68
N GLY A 122 -10.51 -3.86 -14.43
CA GLY A 122 -10.18 -3.27 -15.73
C GLY A 122 -8.86 -2.53 -15.77
N CYS A 123 -8.04 -2.64 -14.73
CA CYS A 123 -6.74 -1.99 -14.69
C CYS A 123 -5.76 -2.67 -15.65
N LYS A 124 -4.94 -1.87 -16.32
CA LYS A 124 -3.93 -2.31 -17.28
C LYS A 124 -2.51 -2.23 -16.72
N GLU A 125 -2.33 -1.46 -15.67
CA GLU A 125 -1.03 -1.22 -15.05
C GLU A 125 -1.16 -1.17 -13.54
N SER A 126 -0.09 -1.58 -12.86
CA SER A 126 0.09 -1.39 -11.42
C SER A 126 1.27 -0.45 -11.20
N ILE A 127 1.08 0.55 -10.35
CA ILE A 127 2.08 1.57 -10.02
C ILE A 127 2.29 1.56 -8.51
N LEU A 128 3.53 1.74 -8.08
CA LEU A 128 3.85 1.89 -6.66
C LEU A 128 5.07 2.78 -6.47
N PHE A 129 5.23 3.27 -5.24
CA PHE A 129 6.41 3.99 -4.80
C PHE A 129 7.15 3.16 -3.76
N VAL A 130 8.47 3.08 -3.86
CA VAL A 130 9.32 2.39 -2.89
C VAL A 130 10.46 3.29 -2.47
N ALA A 131 10.73 3.34 -1.15
CA ALA A 131 11.82 4.15 -0.62
C ALA A 131 13.18 3.57 -1.03
N LYS A 132 14.17 4.47 -1.25
CA LYS A 132 15.53 4.09 -1.63
C LYS A 132 16.18 3.12 -0.64
N GLU A 133 15.87 3.28 0.64
CA GLU A 133 16.44 2.49 1.72
C GLU A 133 15.76 1.12 1.90
N ASN A 134 14.61 0.91 1.29
CA ASN A 134 13.82 -0.31 1.49
C ASN A 134 14.21 -1.39 0.47
N GLU A 135 15.41 -1.97 0.65
CA GLU A 135 15.91 -3.02 -0.24
C GLU A 135 15.04 -4.28 -0.28
N PRO A 136 14.51 -4.78 0.85
CA PRO A 136 13.63 -5.95 0.80
C PRO A 136 12.40 -5.76 -0.07
N ALA A 137 11.77 -4.59 0.00
CA ALA A 137 10.62 -4.26 -0.85
C ALA A 137 11.01 -4.14 -2.31
N GLN A 138 12.15 -3.48 -2.61
CA GLN A 138 12.67 -3.38 -3.97
C GLN A 138 12.89 -4.74 -4.59
N ASN A 139 13.47 -5.68 -3.83
CA ASN A 139 13.69 -7.05 -4.28
C ASN A 139 12.38 -7.81 -4.53
N LEU A 140 11.41 -7.64 -3.65
CA LEU A 140 10.07 -8.22 -3.81
C LEU A 140 9.43 -7.75 -5.12
N TYR A 141 9.42 -6.45 -5.35
CA TYR A 141 8.78 -5.87 -6.53
C TYR A 141 9.51 -6.26 -7.82
N ALA A 142 10.84 -6.26 -7.82
CA ALA A 142 11.64 -6.69 -8.97
C ALA A 142 11.33 -8.14 -9.34
N LYS A 143 11.28 -9.04 -8.36
CA LYS A 143 10.92 -10.45 -8.58
C LYS A 143 9.48 -10.63 -9.04
N SER A 144 8.61 -9.69 -8.70
CA SER A 144 7.19 -9.72 -9.07
C SER A 144 6.91 -9.09 -10.44
N GLY A 145 7.95 -8.62 -11.13
CA GLY A 145 7.84 -8.11 -12.50
C GLY A 145 7.71 -6.60 -12.61
N TYR A 146 7.90 -5.87 -11.53
CA TYR A 146 7.91 -4.40 -11.56
C TYR A 146 9.22 -3.88 -12.14
N VAL A 147 9.13 -2.82 -12.91
CA VAL A 147 10.27 -2.16 -13.53
C VAL A 147 10.31 -0.69 -13.13
N PHE A 148 11.49 -0.09 -13.20
CA PHE A 148 11.71 1.31 -12.90
C PHE A 148 10.88 2.21 -13.81
N LEU A 149 10.20 3.20 -13.20
CA LEU A 149 9.44 4.21 -13.93
C LEU A 149 10.09 5.59 -13.79
N ARG A 150 10.33 6.04 -12.56
CA ARG A 150 10.84 7.38 -12.29
C ARG A 150 11.49 7.47 -10.92
N GLU A 151 12.60 8.19 -10.82
CA GLU A 151 13.27 8.46 -9.55
C GLU A 151 12.75 9.76 -8.92
N MET A 152 12.63 9.74 -7.59
CA MET A 152 12.34 10.90 -6.76
C MET A 152 13.44 11.03 -5.69
N ASP A 153 13.42 12.12 -4.91
CA ASP A 153 14.47 12.38 -3.91
C ASP A 153 14.61 11.26 -2.87
N TYR A 154 13.51 10.68 -2.44
CA TYR A 154 13.47 9.70 -1.35
C TYR A 154 13.15 8.26 -1.79
N GLY A 155 12.97 8.05 -3.08
CA GLY A 155 12.61 6.74 -3.60
C GLY A 155 12.36 6.75 -5.09
N MET A 156 11.63 5.74 -5.55
CA MET A 156 11.33 5.60 -6.96
C MET A 156 9.92 5.04 -7.18
N TYR A 157 9.32 5.44 -8.30
CA TYR A 157 8.12 4.80 -8.79
C TYR A 157 8.48 3.60 -9.64
N LEU A 158 7.75 2.51 -9.44
CA LEU A 158 7.86 1.29 -10.22
C LEU A 158 6.51 1.01 -10.88
N LYS A 159 6.53 0.29 -12.00
CA LYS A 159 5.31 -0.10 -12.69
C LYS A 159 5.39 -1.53 -13.21
N LYS A 160 4.21 -2.12 -13.41
CA LYS A 160 4.04 -3.43 -14.01
C LYS A 160 2.81 -3.42 -14.93
N LYS A 161 2.92 -4.00 -16.11
CA LYS A 161 1.77 -4.23 -16.97
C LYS A 161 1.00 -5.44 -16.44
N LEU A 162 -0.30 -5.30 -16.36
CA LEU A 162 -1.21 -6.37 -15.91
C LEU A 162 -1.84 -7.14 -17.08
#